data_a3c06e99e73617db6738b0f5f9de7add
#
_entry.id   a3c06e99e73617db6738b0f5f9de7add
#
_cell.length_a   1.000
_cell.length_b   1.000
_cell.length_c   1.000
_cell.angle_alpha   90.00
_cell.angle_beta   90.00
_cell.angle_gamma   90.00
#
_symmetry.space_group_name_H-M   'P 1'
#
loop_
_entity.id
_entity.type
_entity.pdbx_description
1 polymer ?
#
loop_
_entity_poly.entity_id
_entity_poly.type
_entity_poly.pdbx_seq_one_letter_code
_entity_poly.pdbx_strand_id
1 'polypeptide(L)'
;MIDRARCKGNIHLKTNAETTQILSSDGHVTGLAYRDRDTEEIIEIDVLGVFVQIGLLPNTDFLNGVVELNRHGEIIIDDAGATSEPGIFACGDVTTVPYKQIVVSVGEGAKAAISASEYLQTQMA
;
A
#
# COMPACT_ATOMS: atom_id res chain seq x y z
N MET A 1 -4.29 16.17 -11.58
CA MET A 1 -4.66 14.81 -12.09
C MET A 1 -6.18 14.66 -12.19
N ILE A 2 -6.94 15.02 -11.17
CA ILE A 2 -8.42 14.94 -11.13
C ILE A 2 -9.06 15.69 -12.29
N ASP A 3 -8.62 16.91 -12.59
CA ASP A 3 -9.19 17.71 -13.69
C ASP A 3 -8.99 17.05 -15.07
N ARG A 4 -7.86 16.38 -15.26
CA ARG A 4 -7.62 15.58 -16.47
C ARG A 4 -8.57 14.39 -16.62
N ALA A 5 -8.93 13.75 -15.51
CA ALA A 5 -9.90 12.65 -15.51
C ALA A 5 -11.30 13.16 -15.86
N ARG A 6 -11.73 14.29 -15.27
CA ARG A 6 -13.03 14.90 -15.52
C ARG A 6 -13.25 15.30 -16.99
N CYS A 7 -12.17 15.62 -17.71
CA CYS A 7 -12.25 15.99 -19.13
C CYS A 7 -12.36 14.78 -20.09
N LYS A 8 -12.31 13.55 -19.58
CA LYS A 8 -12.41 12.34 -20.41
C LYS A 8 -13.83 11.83 -20.42
N GLY A 9 -14.42 11.73 -21.60
CA GLY A 9 -15.82 11.29 -21.77
C GLY A 9 -16.12 9.84 -21.37
N ASN A 10 -15.08 9.03 -21.15
CA ASN A 10 -15.17 7.64 -20.72
C ASN A 10 -14.80 7.42 -19.24
N ILE A 11 -14.63 8.49 -18.47
CA ILE A 11 -14.33 8.43 -17.03
C ILE A 11 -15.46 9.10 -16.26
N HIS A 12 -16.07 8.37 -15.36
CA HIS A 12 -17.12 8.83 -14.46
C HIS A 12 -16.57 8.89 -13.04
N LEU A 13 -16.37 10.08 -12.51
CA LEU A 13 -15.90 10.28 -11.14
C LEU A 13 -17.11 10.37 -10.20
N LYS A 14 -17.16 9.48 -9.22
CA LYS A 14 -18.10 9.50 -8.10
C LYS A 14 -17.36 9.93 -6.83
N THR A 15 -17.74 11.05 -6.27
CA THR A 15 -17.25 11.55 -4.98
C THR A 15 -18.26 11.21 -3.89
N ASN A 16 -17.87 11.26 -2.61
CA ASN A 16 -18.71 10.89 -1.48
C ASN A 16 -19.33 9.50 -1.58
N ALA A 17 -18.69 8.60 -2.35
CA ALA A 17 -19.12 7.23 -2.56
C ALA A 17 -18.32 6.28 -1.67
N GLU A 18 -19.02 5.52 -0.85
CA GLU A 18 -18.45 4.47 0.00
C GLU A 18 -18.76 3.11 -0.61
N THR A 19 -17.77 2.42 -1.12
CA THR A 19 -17.94 1.06 -1.64
C THR A 19 -18.42 0.13 -0.52
N THR A 20 -19.56 -0.51 -0.70
CA THR A 20 -20.16 -1.41 0.26
C THR A 20 -20.01 -2.87 -0.13
N GLN A 21 -20.05 -3.18 -1.43
CA GLN A 21 -20.00 -4.56 -1.90
C GLN A 21 -19.48 -4.66 -3.34
N ILE A 22 -18.73 -5.72 -3.62
CA ILE A 22 -18.44 -6.17 -4.98
C ILE A 22 -19.41 -7.29 -5.31
N LEU A 23 -20.20 -7.11 -6.36
CA LEU A 23 -21.20 -8.08 -6.79
C LEU A 23 -20.55 -9.10 -7.74
N SER A 24 -20.92 -10.37 -7.58
CA SER A 24 -20.39 -11.44 -8.41
C SER A 24 -21.43 -12.52 -8.68
N SER A 25 -21.34 -13.17 -9.85
CA SER A 25 -22.09 -14.37 -10.21
C SER A 25 -21.17 -15.35 -10.93
N ASP A 26 -21.30 -16.63 -10.62
CA ASP A 26 -20.53 -17.73 -11.23
C ASP A 26 -18.99 -17.50 -11.22
N GLY A 27 -18.48 -16.86 -10.15
CA GLY A 27 -17.05 -16.59 -9.98
C GLY A 27 -16.54 -15.36 -10.77
N HIS A 28 -17.43 -14.59 -11.39
CA HIS A 28 -17.08 -13.38 -12.13
C HIS A 28 -17.69 -12.13 -11.48
N VAL A 29 -16.94 -11.02 -11.50
CA VAL A 29 -17.45 -9.73 -11.05
C VAL A 29 -18.54 -9.27 -12.03
N THR A 30 -19.69 -8.89 -11.49
CA THR A 30 -20.85 -8.41 -12.26
C THR A 30 -21.19 -6.96 -11.95
N GLY A 31 -20.79 -6.46 -10.79
CA GLY A 31 -21.13 -5.10 -10.38
C GLY A 31 -20.39 -4.65 -9.13
N LEU A 32 -20.68 -3.42 -8.75
CA LEU A 32 -20.21 -2.79 -7.52
C LEU A 32 -21.37 -2.01 -6.91
N ALA A 33 -21.60 -2.20 -5.62
CA ALA A 33 -22.52 -1.39 -4.85
C ALA A 33 -21.76 -0.36 -4.02
N TYR A 34 -22.24 0.87 -4.00
CA TYR A 34 -21.72 1.91 -3.13
C TYR A 34 -22.86 2.70 -2.49
N ARG A 35 -22.59 3.22 -1.29
CA ARG A 35 -23.45 4.18 -0.61
C ARG A 35 -23.04 5.59 -1.01
N ASP A 36 -23.99 6.36 -1.52
CA ASP A 36 -23.83 7.81 -1.65
C ASP A 36 -23.97 8.44 -0.27
N ARG A 37 -22.91 9.08 0.24
CA ARG A 37 -22.87 9.66 1.59
C ARG A 37 -23.68 10.97 1.72
N ASP A 38 -24.13 11.54 0.61
CA ASP A 38 -24.97 12.72 0.62
C ASP A 38 -26.46 12.35 0.73
N THR A 39 -26.85 11.24 0.08
CA THR A 39 -28.26 10.77 0.06
C THR A 39 -28.51 9.54 0.91
N GLU A 40 -27.47 8.86 1.39
CA GLU A 40 -27.49 7.57 2.09
C GLU A 40 -28.06 6.41 1.24
N GLU A 41 -28.27 6.62 -0.05
CA GLU A 41 -28.79 5.60 -0.95
C GLU A 41 -27.71 4.61 -1.35
N ILE A 42 -28.08 3.33 -1.49
CA ILE A 42 -27.22 2.31 -2.09
C ILE A 42 -27.46 2.31 -3.59
N ILE A 43 -26.40 2.51 -4.34
CA ILE A 43 -26.41 2.55 -5.80
C ILE A 43 -25.56 1.39 -6.32
N GLU A 44 -26.12 0.63 -7.24
CA GLU A 44 -25.40 -0.45 -7.93
C GLU A 44 -25.02 -0.01 -9.34
N ILE A 45 -23.83 -0.38 -9.76
CA ILE A 45 -23.34 -0.17 -11.12
C ILE A 45 -22.79 -1.47 -11.69
N ASP A 46 -23.07 -1.73 -12.97
CA ASP A 46 -22.51 -2.89 -13.66
C ASP A 46 -21.05 -2.63 -14.02
N VAL A 47 -20.17 -3.52 -13.59
CA VAL A 47 -18.74 -3.49 -13.92
C VAL A 47 -18.22 -4.91 -14.14
N LEU A 48 -17.24 -5.06 -15.02
CA LEU A 48 -16.59 -6.33 -15.32
C LEU A 48 -15.34 -6.61 -14.47
N GLY A 49 -14.89 -5.62 -13.72
CA GLY A 49 -13.74 -5.74 -12.84
C GLY A 49 -13.62 -4.53 -11.91
N VAL A 50 -12.97 -4.72 -10.79
CA VAL A 50 -12.75 -3.68 -9.77
C VAL A 50 -11.27 -3.64 -9.41
N PHE A 51 -10.67 -2.45 -9.52
CA PHE A 51 -9.34 -2.17 -8.98
C PHE A 51 -9.49 -1.48 -7.63
N VAL A 52 -8.94 -2.11 -6.60
CA VAL A 52 -8.95 -1.57 -5.24
C VAL A 52 -7.64 -0.82 -4.99
N GLN A 53 -7.73 0.51 -4.80
CA GLN A 53 -6.60 1.39 -4.51
C GLN A 53 -7.03 2.44 -3.49
N ILE A 54 -7.43 2.00 -2.31
CA ILE A 54 -7.96 2.86 -1.23
C ILE A 54 -6.93 3.17 -0.14
N GLY A 55 -5.67 2.89 -0.41
CA GLY A 55 -4.54 3.16 0.48
C GLY A 55 -3.66 1.93 0.69
N LEU A 56 -2.58 2.15 1.42
CA LEU A 56 -1.65 1.11 1.85
C LEU A 56 -1.76 0.96 3.37
N LEU A 57 -1.94 -0.25 3.83
CA LEU A 57 -1.90 -0.61 5.24
C LEU A 57 -0.72 -1.58 5.44
N PRO A 58 0.35 -1.17 6.13
CA PRO A 58 1.48 -2.06 6.37
C PRO A 58 1.04 -3.26 7.22
N ASN A 59 1.49 -4.45 6.87
CA ASN A 59 1.24 -5.66 7.66
C ASN A 59 2.41 -5.89 8.62
N THR A 60 2.46 -5.12 9.71
CA THR A 60 3.59 -5.04 10.65
C THR A 60 3.23 -5.37 12.08
N ASP A 61 2.01 -5.81 12.36
CA ASP A 61 1.55 -6.10 13.72
C ASP A 61 2.45 -7.10 14.46
N PHE A 62 3.04 -8.06 13.75
CA PHE A 62 3.96 -9.05 14.31
C PHE A 62 5.34 -8.46 14.70
N LEU A 63 5.64 -7.24 14.30
CA LEU A 63 6.88 -6.51 14.62
C LEU A 63 6.73 -5.54 15.80
N ASN A 64 5.55 -5.46 16.40
CA ASN A 64 5.30 -4.62 17.55
C ASN A 64 6.25 -5.01 18.71
N GLY A 65 7.03 -4.02 19.17
CA GLY A 65 8.03 -4.21 20.22
C GLY A 65 9.33 -4.86 19.78
N VAL A 66 9.49 -5.17 18.48
CA VAL A 66 10.75 -5.68 17.89
C VAL A 66 11.50 -4.54 17.20
N VAL A 67 10.83 -3.76 16.36
CA VAL A 67 11.43 -2.61 15.67
C VAL A 67 10.53 -1.38 15.86
N GLU A 68 11.09 -0.19 15.66
CA GLU A 68 10.31 1.04 15.70
C GLU A 68 9.40 1.17 14.49
N LEU A 69 8.11 1.44 14.77
CA LEU A 69 7.09 1.72 13.77
C LEU A 69 6.62 3.17 13.91
N ASN A 70 6.28 3.80 12.80
CA ASN A 70 5.65 5.11 12.85
C ASN A 70 4.14 4.98 13.18
N ARG A 71 3.44 6.12 13.30
CA ARG A 71 1.99 6.17 13.59
C ARG A 71 1.10 5.48 12.54
N HIS A 72 1.63 5.18 11.36
CA HIS A 72 0.92 4.50 10.27
C HIS A 72 1.26 3.01 10.19
N GLY A 73 2.08 2.50 11.12
CA GLY A 73 2.55 1.12 11.14
C GLY A 73 3.71 0.84 10.17
N GLU A 74 4.31 1.86 9.55
CA GLU A 74 5.47 1.65 8.69
C GLU A 74 6.73 1.49 9.51
N ILE A 75 7.63 0.58 9.08
CA ILE A 75 8.94 0.34 9.72
C ILE A 75 9.83 1.57 9.47
N ILE A 76 10.35 2.14 10.56
CA ILE A 76 11.31 3.25 10.49
C ILE A 76 12.67 2.68 10.12
N ILE A 77 13.28 3.20 9.06
CA ILE A 77 14.60 2.79 8.57
C ILE A 77 15.48 4.01 8.32
N ASP A 78 16.79 3.78 8.37
CA ASP A 78 17.78 4.75 7.92
C ASP A 78 18.04 4.66 6.39
N ASP A 79 19.01 5.44 5.92
CA ASP A 79 19.39 5.47 4.50
C ASP A 79 19.99 4.14 4.02
N ALA A 80 20.47 3.28 4.89
CA ALA A 80 21.00 1.95 4.60
C ALA A 80 19.94 0.84 4.67
N GLY A 81 18.72 1.17 5.10
CA GLY A 81 17.65 0.21 5.31
C GLY A 81 17.74 -0.51 6.66
N ALA A 82 18.60 -0.03 7.59
CA ALA A 82 18.67 -0.58 8.93
C ALA A 82 17.48 -0.10 9.78
N THR A 83 16.95 -0.98 10.61
CA THR A 83 15.90 -0.68 11.58
C THR A 83 16.47 -0.25 12.92
N SER A 84 15.61 0.04 13.89
CA SER A 84 16.03 0.31 15.28
C SER A 84 16.67 -0.88 15.98
N GLU A 85 16.45 -2.10 15.48
CA GLU A 85 17.03 -3.33 16.06
C GLU A 85 18.26 -3.75 15.26
N PRO A 86 19.45 -3.85 15.88
CA PRO A 86 20.67 -4.26 15.21
C PRO A 86 20.55 -5.63 14.55
N GLY A 87 20.96 -5.72 13.26
CA GLY A 87 20.90 -6.95 12.48
C GLY A 87 19.56 -7.17 11.77
N ILE A 88 18.57 -6.29 11.98
CA ILE A 88 17.30 -6.31 11.25
C ILE A 88 17.30 -5.17 10.23
N PHE A 89 17.06 -5.51 8.97
CA PHE A 89 16.96 -4.59 7.85
C PHE A 89 15.58 -4.71 7.21
N ALA A 90 15.05 -3.60 6.72
CA ALA A 90 13.76 -3.57 6.05
C ALA A 90 13.82 -2.73 4.77
N CYS A 91 12.94 -3.07 3.82
CA CYS A 91 12.87 -2.39 2.53
C CYS A 91 11.46 -2.42 1.96
N GLY A 92 11.20 -1.58 0.96
CA GLY A 92 9.97 -1.57 0.19
C GLY A 92 8.80 -0.86 0.89
N ASP A 93 7.60 -1.15 0.40
CA ASP A 93 6.37 -0.40 0.72
C ASP A 93 6.00 -0.41 2.22
N VAL A 94 6.49 -1.38 2.96
CA VAL A 94 6.26 -1.55 4.41
C VAL A 94 7.07 -0.56 5.26
N THR A 95 8.06 0.11 4.68
CA THR A 95 8.98 1.03 5.37
C THR A 95 8.62 2.49 5.18
N THR A 96 9.34 3.40 5.83
CA THR A 96 9.15 4.85 5.71
C THR A 96 9.65 5.47 4.39
N VAL A 97 10.03 4.67 3.38
CA VAL A 97 10.41 5.20 2.07
C VAL A 97 9.27 6.01 1.44
N PRO A 98 9.56 7.17 0.84
CA PRO A 98 8.52 8.10 0.38
C PRO A 98 7.74 7.61 -0.84
N TYR A 99 8.32 6.74 -1.67
CA TYR A 99 7.71 6.27 -2.91
C TYR A 99 7.40 4.78 -2.86
N LYS A 100 6.11 4.44 -2.81
CA LYS A 100 5.60 3.06 -2.77
C LYS A 100 5.39 2.55 -4.21
N GLN A 101 6.49 2.14 -4.84
CA GLN A 101 6.51 1.63 -6.22
C GLN A 101 7.38 0.38 -6.30
N ILE A 102 6.98 -0.61 -7.10
CA ILE A 102 7.70 -1.88 -7.24
C ILE A 102 9.18 -1.67 -7.59
N VAL A 103 9.48 -0.77 -8.53
CA VAL A 103 10.86 -0.48 -8.93
C VAL A 103 11.68 0.14 -7.79
N VAL A 104 11.06 0.96 -6.94
CA VAL A 104 11.71 1.52 -5.73
C VAL A 104 11.97 0.40 -4.72
N SER A 105 10.97 -0.45 -4.47
CA SER A 105 11.11 -1.59 -3.56
C SER A 105 12.22 -2.55 -3.98
N VAL A 106 12.42 -2.78 -5.28
CA VAL A 106 13.54 -3.58 -5.80
C VAL A 106 14.89 -2.93 -5.47
N GLY A 107 15.03 -1.62 -5.70
CA GLY A 107 16.26 -0.89 -5.37
C GLY A 107 16.54 -0.85 -3.87
N GLU A 108 15.53 -0.60 -3.05
CA GLU A 108 15.63 -0.64 -1.59
C GLU A 108 16.01 -2.05 -1.08
N GLY A 109 15.48 -3.11 -1.69
CA GLY A 109 15.84 -4.49 -1.38
C GLY A 109 17.32 -4.79 -1.65
N ALA A 110 17.84 -4.34 -2.78
CA ALA A 110 19.26 -4.49 -3.08
C ALA A 110 20.14 -3.73 -2.07
N LYS A 111 19.79 -2.50 -1.71
CA LYS A 111 20.48 -1.69 -0.71
C LYS A 111 20.48 -2.39 0.66
N ALA A 112 19.34 -2.82 1.14
CA ALA A 112 19.21 -3.51 2.43
C ALA A 112 20.01 -4.81 2.47
N ALA A 113 20.06 -5.57 1.37
CA ALA A 113 20.84 -6.80 1.28
C ALA A 113 22.37 -6.53 1.36
N ILE A 114 22.85 -5.48 0.70
CA ILE A 114 24.27 -5.06 0.77
C ILE A 114 24.60 -4.66 2.21
N SER A 115 23.77 -3.82 2.84
CA SER A 115 23.96 -3.35 4.21
C SER A 115 23.95 -4.51 5.22
N ALA A 116 23.07 -5.49 5.05
CA ALA A 116 23.04 -6.69 5.89
C ALA A 116 24.31 -7.53 5.73
N SER A 117 24.85 -7.65 4.52
CA SER A 117 26.11 -8.35 4.26
C SER A 117 27.30 -7.65 4.93
N GLU A 118 27.38 -6.32 4.82
CA GLU A 118 28.42 -5.52 5.47
C GLU A 118 28.33 -5.62 7.01
N TYR A 119 27.12 -5.57 7.56
CA TYR A 119 26.89 -5.76 8.99
C TYR A 119 27.42 -7.11 9.47
N LEU A 120 27.13 -8.21 8.77
CA LEU A 120 27.63 -9.54 9.13
C LEU A 120 29.14 -9.62 9.09
N GLN A 121 29.80 -9.00 8.10
CA GLN A 121 31.26 -8.97 8.00
C GLN A 121 31.89 -8.25 9.21
N THR A 122 31.27 -7.18 9.69
CA THR A 122 31.77 -6.45 10.87
C THR A 122 31.60 -7.22 12.18
N GLN A 123 30.59 -8.12 12.25
CA GLN A 123 30.39 -8.97 13.44
C GLN A 123 31.35 -10.17 13.49
N MET A 124 31.96 -10.54 12.38
CA MET A 124 32.87 -11.68 12.24
C MET A 124 34.36 -11.28 12.38
N ALA A 125 34.65 -9.98 12.42
CA ALA A 125 36.01 -9.43 12.55
C ALA A 125 36.39 -9.18 14.03
#